data_c44b95b5105eb710695dcb7d8af096a9
#
_entry.id   c44b95b5105eb710695dcb7d8af096a9
#
_cell.length_a   1.000
_cell.length_b   1.000
_cell.length_c   1.000
_cell.angle_alpha   90.00
_cell.angle_beta   90.00
_cell.angle_gamma   90.00
#
_symmetry.space_group_name_H-M   'P 1'
#
loop_
_entity.id
_entity.type
_entity.pdbx_description
1 polymer ?
#
loop_
_entity_poly.entity_id
_entity_poly.type
_entity_poly.pdbx_seq_one_letter_code
_entity_poly.pdbx_strand_id
1 'polypeptide(L)' 'MTENDRTVLASFEEKLHRLVIEYKQKEEINKELTEAVKQKENMLKELQLRCAALESSYNNLKQARILSLNDNA' A
#
# COMPACT_ATOMS: atom_id res chain seq x y z
N MET A 1 -35.92 -5.52 38.62
CA MET A 1 -34.68 -6.10 38.03
C MET A 1 -33.94 -6.84 39.13
N THR A 2 -33.63 -8.10 38.93
CA THR A 2 -32.87 -8.89 39.88
C THR A 2 -31.39 -8.55 39.81
N GLU A 3 -30.64 -8.92 40.85
CA GLU A 3 -29.20 -8.73 40.88
C GLU A 3 -28.50 -9.50 39.73
N ASN A 4 -29.04 -10.69 39.42
CA ASN A 4 -28.56 -11.50 38.31
C ASN A 4 -28.74 -10.77 36.93
N ASP A 5 -29.88 -10.11 36.74
CA ASP A 5 -30.17 -9.33 35.53
C ASP A 5 -29.23 -8.16 35.40
N ARG A 6 -28.88 -7.50 36.50
CA ARG A 6 -27.91 -6.40 36.51
C ARG A 6 -26.51 -6.86 36.10
N THR A 7 -26.11 -8.03 36.58
CA THR A 7 -24.81 -8.62 36.27
C THR A 7 -24.72 -8.98 34.79
N VAL A 8 -25.77 -9.57 34.23
CA VAL A 8 -25.85 -9.92 32.81
C VAL A 8 -25.81 -8.66 31.97
N LEU A 9 -26.54 -7.63 32.32
CA LEU A 9 -26.55 -6.35 31.59
C LEU A 9 -25.20 -5.68 31.61
N ALA A 10 -24.54 -5.63 32.78
CA ALA A 10 -23.20 -5.05 32.90
C ALA A 10 -22.17 -5.81 32.06
N SER A 11 -22.24 -7.14 32.03
CA SER A 11 -21.38 -7.99 31.23
C SER A 11 -21.60 -7.73 29.72
N PHE A 12 -22.85 -7.58 29.32
CA PHE A 12 -23.22 -7.26 27.92
C PHE A 12 -22.68 -5.90 27.51
N GLU A 13 -22.85 -4.88 28.36
CA GLU A 13 -22.34 -3.54 28.10
C GLU A 13 -20.82 -3.52 27.95
N GLU A 14 -20.11 -4.26 28.79
CA GLU A 14 -18.66 -4.38 28.72
C GLU A 14 -18.21 -5.03 27.41
N LYS A 15 -18.86 -6.11 26.99
CA LYS A 15 -18.56 -6.78 25.73
C LYS A 15 -18.83 -5.89 24.54
N LEU A 16 -19.94 -5.14 24.57
CA LEU A 16 -20.28 -4.19 23.52
C LEU A 16 -19.22 -3.09 23.43
N HIS A 17 -18.79 -2.58 24.56
CA HIS A 17 -17.75 -1.55 24.62
C HIS A 17 -16.44 -2.05 24.02
N ARG A 18 -16.03 -3.26 24.32
CA ARG A 18 -14.84 -3.90 23.74
C ARG A 18 -14.96 -4.04 22.23
N LEU A 19 -16.11 -4.47 21.73
CA LEU A 19 -16.38 -4.60 20.31
C LEU A 19 -16.24 -3.26 19.59
N VAL A 20 -16.75 -2.19 20.17
CA VAL A 20 -16.64 -0.84 19.60
C VAL A 20 -15.17 -0.41 19.52
N ILE A 21 -14.40 -0.65 20.58
CA ILE A 21 -12.97 -0.33 20.62
C ILE A 21 -12.21 -1.13 19.54
N GLU A 22 -12.45 -2.44 19.47
CA GLU A 22 -11.81 -3.31 18.48
C GLU A 22 -12.15 -2.90 17.06
N TYR A 23 -13.40 -2.55 16.82
CA TYR A 23 -13.84 -2.07 15.49
C TYR A 23 -13.10 -0.79 15.10
N LYS A 24 -13.00 0.17 16.02
CA LYS A 24 -12.29 1.42 15.78
C LYS A 24 -10.80 1.19 15.50
N GLN A 25 -10.18 0.27 16.24
CA GLN A 25 -8.78 -0.10 16.02
C GLN A 25 -8.56 -0.71 14.65
N LYS A 26 -9.44 -1.64 14.24
CA LYS A 26 -9.39 -2.27 12.92
C LYS A 26 -9.61 -1.26 11.80
N GLU A 27 -10.52 -0.32 12.00
CA GLU A 27 -10.76 0.76 11.03
C GLU A 27 -9.51 1.62 10.85
N GLU A 28 -8.84 1.98 11.93
CA GLU A 28 -7.60 2.76 11.89
C GLU A 28 -6.48 2.01 11.18
N ILE A 29 -6.29 0.74 11.51
CA ILE A 29 -5.30 -0.12 10.86
C ILE A 29 -5.62 -0.25 9.37
N ASN A 30 -6.88 -0.39 9.02
CA ASN A 30 -7.32 -0.50 7.63
C ASN A 30 -7.00 0.77 6.84
N LYS A 31 -7.19 1.94 7.43
CA LYS A 31 -6.81 3.23 6.83
C LYS A 31 -5.31 3.31 6.60
N GLU A 32 -4.52 2.93 7.61
CA GLU A 32 -3.06 2.93 7.52
C GLU A 32 -2.56 1.98 6.43
N LEU A 33 -3.13 0.77 6.35
CA LEU A 33 -2.79 -0.20 5.32
C LEU A 33 -3.16 0.28 3.93
N THR A 34 -4.33 0.87 3.78
CA THR A 34 -4.80 1.43 2.50
C THR A 34 -3.85 2.53 2.02
N GLU A 35 -3.44 3.41 2.91
CA GLU A 35 -2.48 4.47 2.59
C GLU A 35 -1.11 3.91 2.23
N ALA A 36 -0.63 2.92 2.98
CA ALA A 36 0.65 2.27 2.70
C ALA A 36 0.65 1.58 1.33
N VAL A 37 -0.43 0.87 1.00
CA VAL A 37 -0.58 0.23 -0.32
C VAL A 37 -0.58 1.26 -1.43
N LYS A 38 -1.30 2.36 -1.25
CA LYS A 38 -1.35 3.45 -2.23
C LYS A 38 0.03 4.05 -2.48
N GLN A 39 0.80 4.30 -1.43
CA GLN A 39 2.16 4.81 -1.54
C GLN A 39 3.06 3.84 -2.29
N LYS A 40 2.98 2.54 -1.96
CA LYS A 40 3.77 1.51 -2.64
C LYS A 40 3.40 1.39 -4.11
N GLU A 41 2.13 1.47 -4.45
CA GLU A 41 1.68 1.48 -5.86
C GLU A 41 2.24 2.66 -6.63
N ASN A 42 2.25 3.85 -6.02
CA ASN A 42 2.82 5.04 -6.63
C ASN A 42 4.33 4.90 -6.85
N MET A 43 5.05 4.36 -5.86
CA MET A 43 6.48 4.08 -5.97
C MET A 43 6.76 3.06 -7.07
N LEU A 44 5.93 2.02 -7.18
CA LEU A 44 6.07 1.01 -8.21
C LEU A 44 5.89 1.60 -9.62
N LYS A 45 4.89 2.46 -9.79
CA LYS A 45 4.67 3.17 -11.08
C LYS A 45 5.87 4.04 -11.43
N GLU A 46 6.41 4.76 -10.46
CA GLU A 46 7.59 5.60 -10.67
C GLU A 46 8.80 4.76 -11.09
N LEU A 47 9.02 3.63 -10.43
CA LEU A 47 10.10 2.71 -10.79
C LEU A 47 9.92 2.14 -12.19
N GLN A 48 8.71 1.77 -12.56
CA GLN A 48 8.40 1.29 -13.92
C GLN A 48 8.71 2.33 -14.97
N LEU A 49 8.36 3.59 -14.70
CA LEU A 49 8.67 4.71 -15.62
C LEU A 49 10.19 4.93 -15.74
N ARG A 50 10.92 4.85 -14.63
CA ARG A 50 12.38 4.98 -14.64
C ARG A 50 13.03 3.84 -15.42
N CYS A 51 12.56 2.60 -15.23
CA CYS A 51 13.05 1.45 -15.96
C CYS A 51 12.81 1.61 -17.47
N ALA A 52 11.62 2.05 -17.87
CA ALA A 52 11.30 2.30 -19.27
C ALA A 52 12.18 3.39 -19.88
N ALA A 53 12.43 4.48 -19.14
CA ALA A 53 13.30 5.55 -19.56
C ALA A 53 14.76 5.08 -19.73
N LEU A 54 15.24 4.26 -18.79
CA LEU A 54 16.59 3.68 -18.86
C LEU A 54 16.75 2.73 -20.04
N GLU A 55 15.75 1.87 -20.30
CA GLU A 55 15.75 0.98 -21.46
C GLU A 55 15.79 1.77 -22.77
N SER A 56 14.99 2.82 -22.86
CA SER A 56 14.97 3.70 -24.03
C SER A 56 16.32 4.37 -24.23
N SER A 57 16.91 4.91 -23.18
CA SER A 57 18.24 5.51 -23.23
C SER A 57 19.32 4.52 -23.65
N TYR A 58 19.27 3.32 -23.09
CA TYR A 58 20.19 2.24 -23.43
C TYR A 58 20.09 1.86 -24.91
N ASN A 59 18.87 1.68 -25.41
CA ASN A 59 18.63 1.34 -26.80
C ASN A 59 19.11 2.45 -27.75
N ASN A 60 18.88 3.70 -27.39
CA ASN A 60 19.34 4.85 -28.17
C ASN A 60 20.86 4.90 -28.22
N LEU A 61 21.54 4.68 -27.10
CA LEU A 61 22.99 4.62 -27.05
C LEU A 61 23.55 3.47 -27.87
N LYS A 62 22.92 2.30 -27.77
CA LYS A 62 23.29 1.13 -28.55
C LYS A 62 23.19 1.37 -30.04
N GLN A 63 22.09 1.98 -30.49
CA GLN A 63 21.89 2.33 -31.91
C GLN A 63 22.91 3.37 -32.37
N ALA A 64 23.16 4.40 -31.59
CA ALA A 64 24.15 5.43 -31.92
C ALA A 64 25.55 4.81 -32.05
N ARG A 65 25.89 3.86 -31.16
CA ARG A 65 27.16 3.15 -31.19
C ARG A 65 27.30 2.28 -32.44
N ILE A 66 26.24 1.58 -32.84
CA ILE A 66 26.23 0.76 -34.06
C ILE A 66 26.39 1.64 -35.28
N LEU A 67 25.66 2.77 -35.35
CA LEU A 67 25.80 3.72 -36.48
C LEU A 67 27.19 4.30 -36.56
N SER A 68 27.79 4.64 -35.43
CA SER A 68 29.16 5.15 -35.37
C SER A 68 30.16 4.13 -35.89
N LEU A 69 30.01 2.85 -35.53
CA LEU A 69 30.86 1.77 -36.01
C LEU A 69 30.71 1.55 -37.51
N ASN A 70 29.49 1.65 -38.04
CA ASN A 70 29.23 1.54 -39.48
C ASN A 70 29.83 2.70 -40.26
N ASP A 71 29.79 3.92 -39.73
CA ASP A 71 30.38 5.11 -40.36
C ASP A 71 31.90 5.03 -40.43
N ASN A 72 32.52 4.34 -39.49
CA ASN A 72 33.96 4.14 -39.44
C ASN A 72 34.46 2.96 -40.29
N ALA A 73 33.55 2.15 -40.74
CA ALA A 73 33.85 1.04 -41.63
C ALA A 73 33.81 1.46 -43.08
#